data_34477817fa9fd062a2dc468b69b13806
#
_entry.id   34477817fa9fd062a2dc468b69b13806
#
_cell.length_a   1.000
_cell.length_b   1.000
_cell.length_c   1.000
_cell.angle_alpha   90.00
_cell.angle_beta   90.00
_cell.angle_gamma   90.00
#
_symmetry.space_group_name_H-M   'P 1'
#
loop_
_entity.id
_entity.type
_entity.pdbx_description
1 polymer ?
#
loop_
_entity_poly.entity_id
_entity_poly.type
_entity_poly.pdbx_seq_one_letter_code
_entity_poly.pdbx_strand_id
1 'polypeptide(L)'
;MEVSRFRVLFLSLLAVTVLPGCSMMGGRDDDRPEAVAPAANAQPVTGEPDQRPIIDPQVERREIRRARIDTEDFELGAYVGVLSIEDFESNVVYGARLAYHLTEDFFLEGTLGQSRAGRTSYENLSGSADLLDDDDRDYTYYALSMGWNALPGEIFVGKNRAYNSAFYLIAGIGSTTFAGDDRFTVNGGFGYRVLPADWIAVHFDVRDHIYDIDILGEKKIVNNLEAHLGLSIFF
;
A
#
# COMPACT_ATOMS: atom_id res chain seq x y z
N MET A 1 19.71 24.93 -17.74
CA MET A 1 20.48 23.73 -18.15
C MET A 1 20.95 22.87 -16.94
N GLU A 2 20.31 23.01 -15.76
CA GLU A 2 20.72 22.29 -14.52
C GLU A 2 19.71 21.25 -14.01
N VAL A 3 18.50 21.22 -14.54
CA VAL A 3 17.42 20.31 -14.07
C VAL A 3 17.63 18.85 -14.50
N SER A 4 18.48 18.61 -15.53
CA SER A 4 18.74 17.27 -16.07
C SER A 4 19.63 16.38 -15.18
N ARG A 5 20.46 16.99 -14.32
CA ARG A 5 21.40 16.23 -13.48
C ARG A 5 20.77 15.64 -12.21
N PHE A 6 19.69 16.25 -11.73
CA PHE A 6 18.96 15.74 -10.56
C PHE A 6 18.09 14.51 -10.88
N ARG A 7 17.55 14.41 -12.10
CA ARG A 7 16.75 13.26 -12.54
C ARG A 7 17.55 11.96 -12.71
N VAL A 8 18.82 12.07 -13.11
CA VAL A 8 19.72 10.90 -13.27
C VAL A 8 20.17 10.37 -11.92
N LEU A 9 20.26 11.22 -10.89
CA LEU A 9 20.71 10.82 -9.56
C LEU A 9 19.63 10.08 -8.77
N PHE A 10 18.33 10.36 -9.02
CA PHE A 10 17.22 9.65 -8.37
C PHE A 10 16.97 8.27 -8.97
N LEU A 11 17.20 8.09 -10.27
CA LEU A 11 17.08 6.80 -10.95
C LEU A 11 18.26 5.85 -10.63
N SER A 12 19.43 6.38 -10.28
CA SER A 12 20.58 5.58 -9.90
C SER A 12 20.56 5.12 -8.44
N LEU A 13 19.77 5.75 -7.57
CA LEU A 13 19.66 5.36 -6.16
C LEU A 13 18.70 4.19 -5.93
N LEU A 14 17.79 3.92 -6.86
CA LEU A 14 16.85 2.80 -6.78
C LEU A 14 17.42 1.46 -7.26
N ALA A 15 18.58 1.46 -7.91
CA ALA A 15 19.19 0.28 -8.53
C ALA A 15 20.21 -0.47 -7.64
N VAL A 16 20.49 0.00 -6.41
CA VAL A 16 21.60 -0.53 -5.59
C VAL A 16 21.15 -1.47 -4.45
N THR A 17 19.88 -1.78 -4.27
CA THR A 17 19.41 -2.58 -3.12
C THR A 17 18.99 -4.01 -3.42
N VAL A 18 19.36 -4.60 -4.54
CA VAL A 18 19.11 -6.03 -4.78
C VAL A 18 20.45 -6.75 -5.02
N LEU A 19 21.17 -7.02 -3.93
CA LEU A 19 22.23 -8.01 -3.94
C LEU A 19 21.79 -9.20 -3.08
N PRO A 20 21.63 -10.41 -3.65
CA PRO A 20 21.44 -11.62 -2.87
C PRO A 20 22.76 -12.00 -2.23
N GLY A 21 22.85 -11.93 -0.91
CA GLY A 21 23.96 -12.47 -0.15
C GLY A 21 23.99 -13.98 -0.22
N CYS A 22 24.82 -14.56 -1.10
CA CYS A 22 25.26 -15.94 -1.02
C CYS A 22 26.24 -16.07 0.13
N SER A 23 25.82 -16.61 1.25
CA SER A 23 26.74 -17.13 2.26
C SER A 23 27.16 -18.55 1.87
N MET A 24 28.33 -18.63 1.32
CA MET A 24 29.07 -19.86 1.13
C MET A 24 29.72 -20.22 2.49
N MET A 25 29.24 -21.27 3.12
CA MET A 25 29.92 -21.82 4.30
C MET A 25 30.20 -23.30 4.04
N GLY A 26 31.40 -23.56 3.56
CA GLY A 26 32.04 -24.82 3.67
C GLY A 26 32.91 -24.81 4.93
N GLY A 27 32.75 -25.78 5.77
CA GLY A 27 33.57 -26.03 6.94
C GLY A 27 33.16 -27.36 7.52
N ARG A 28 33.89 -28.37 7.07
CA ARG A 28 33.85 -29.74 7.53
C ARG A 28 34.93 -29.86 8.59
N ASP A 29 34.56 -30.05 9.84
CA ASP A 29 35.49 -30.59 10.83
C ASP A 29 34.74 -31.69 11.57
N ASP A 30 35.23 -32.92 11.29
CA ASP A 30 34.97 -34.14 12.02
C ASP A 30 35.75 -34.06 13.36
N ASP A 31 35.06 -33.73 14.43
CA ASP A 31 35.51 -34.08 15.78
C ASP A 31 34.35 -34.79 16.50
N ARG A 32 34.40 -36.11 16.39
CA ARG A 32 33.59 -37.06 17.10
C ARG A 32 34.28 -37.30 18.43
N PRO A 33 33.73 -36.91 19.57
CA PRO A 33 34.27 -37.35 20.87
C PRO A 33 33.99 -38.84 21.03
N GLU A 34 35.03 -39.53 21.33
CA GLU A 34 35.15 -40.94 21.67
C GLU A 34 34.12 -41.32 22.77
N ALA A 35 33.40 -42.40 22.54
CA ALA A 35 32.43 -42.95 23.47
C ALA A 35 33.15 -43.47 24.74
N VAL A 36 33.04 -42.77 25.83
CA VAL A 36 33.42 -43.24 27.15
C VAL A 36 32.39 -44.29 27.60
N ALA A 37 32.84 -45.50 27.82
CA ALA A 37 32.06 -46.61 28.31
C ALA A 37 31.42 -46.28 29.69
N PRO A 38 30.18 -46.68 29.92
CA PRO A 38 29.53 -46.41 31.21
C PRO A 38 30.15 -47.24 32.31
N ALA A 39 30.64 -46.55 33.36
CA ALA A 39 31.00 -47.19 34.59
C ALA A 39 29.75 -47.80 35.25
N ALA A 40 29.75 -49.13 35.35
CA ALA A 40 28.76 -49.85 36.10
C ALA A 40 28.96 -49.57 37.61
N ASN A 41 27.96 -48.90 38.18
CA ASN A 41 27.58 -48.75 39.59
C ASN A 41 27.18 -47.33 39.93
N ALA A 42 26.03 -46.89 39.42
CA ALA A 42 25.25 -45.85 40.03
C ALA A 42 23.94 -46.46 40.55
N GLN A 43 23.75 -46.49 41.83
CA GLN A 43 22.48 -46.86 42.47
C GLN A 43 21.36 -45.89 41.97
N PRO A 44 20.13 -46.36 41.75
CA PRO A 44 19.05 -45.48 41.34
C PRO A 44 18.71 -44.52 42.50
N VAL A 45 19.02 -43.25 42.30
CA VAL A 45 18.48 -42.19 43.14
C VAL A 45 17.01 -42.06 42.79
N THR A 46 16.14 -42.71 43.54
CA THR A 46 14.70 -42.50 43.52
C THR A 46 14.37 -41.16 44.18
N GLY A 47 14.65 -40.10 43.50
CA GLY A 47 14.15 -38.76 43.77
C GLY A 47 13.51 -38.27 42.50
N GLU A 48 12.20 -38.28 42.47
CA GLU A 48 11.44 -37.60 41.42
C GLU A 48 11.89 -36.14 41.38
N PRO A 49 12.46 -35.65 40.27
CA PRO A 49 12.83 -34.23 40.20
C PRO A 49 11.56 -33.42 40.35
N ASP A 50 11.50 -32.60 41.40
CA ASP A 50 10.45 -31.60 41.60
C ASP A 50 10.39 -30.71 40.35
N GLN A 51 9.53 -31.08 39.36
CA GLN A 51 9.32 -30.38 38.09
C GLN A 51 8.46 -29.14 38.29
N ARG A 52 8.61 -28.44 39.41
CA ARG A 52 7.98 -27.12 39.52
C ARG A 52 8.70 -26.18 38.55
N PRO A 53 7.98 -25.56 37.61
CA PRO A 53 8.60 -24.59 36.73
C PRO A 53 9.19 -23.46 37.60
N ILE A 54 10.46 -23.16 37.37
CA ILE A 54 11.23 -22.15 38.10
C ILE A 54 10.60 -20.75 37.95
N ILE A 55 9.74 -20.58 36.95
CA ILE A 55 8.98 -19.35 36.67
C ILE A 55 7.51 -19.75 36.51
N ASP A 56 6.69 -19.34 37.48
CA ASP A 56 5.22 -19.40 37.35
C ASP A 56 4.76 -18.00 36.97
N PRO A 57 4.56 -17.74 35.62
CA PRO A 57 4.11 -16.44 35.18
C PRO A 57 2.63 -16.30 35.54
N GLN A 58 2.32 -15.62 36.63
CA GLN A 58 0.96 -15.19 36.97
C GLN A 58 0.48 -14.05 36.05
N VAL A 59 0.70 -14.20 34.77
CA VAL A 59 0.19 -13.28 33.75
C VAL A 59 -1.10 -13.86 33.21
N GLU A 60 -2.18 -13.19 33.51
CA GLU A 60 -3.49 -13.49 32.89
C GLU A 60 -3.33 -13.51 31.39
N ARG A 61 -3.49 -14.67 30.76
CA ARG A 61 -3.42 -14.81 29.29
C ARG A 61 -4.51 -13.97 28.68
N ARG A 62 -4.09 -12.94 27.94
CA ARG A 62 -4.98 -12.08 27.19
C ARG A 62 -5.57 -12.90 26.05
N GLU A 63 -6.87 -13.14 26.06
CA GLU A 63 -7.57 -13.69 24.90
C GLU A 63 -7.75 -12.58 23.88
N ILE A 64 -6.87 -12.54 22.91
CA ILE A 64 -7.00 -11.66 21.76
C ILE A 64 -7.85 -12.39 20.72
N ARG A 65 -9.04 -11.88 20.46
CA ARG A 65 -9.81 -12.31 19.30
C ARG A 65 -9.13 -11.74 18.07
N ARG A 66 -8.47 -12.60 17.32
CA ARG A 66 -8.00 -12.28 15.98
C ARG A 66 -9.18 -12.31 15.03
N ALA A 67 -9.32 -11.28 14.20
CA ALA A 67 -10.21 -11.33 13.08
C ALA A 67 -9.79 -12.51 12.18
N ARG A 68 -10.72 -13.38 11.83
CA ARG A 68 -10.46 -14.42 10.84
C ARG A 68 -10.52 -13.75 9.49
N ILE A 69 -9.47 -13.87 8.70
CA ILE A 69 -9.51 -13.53 7.29
C ILE A 69 -10.31 -14.64 6.65
N ASP A 70 -11.58 -14.38 6.35
CA ASP A 70 -12.42 -15.28 5.59
C ASP A 70 -11.98 -15.25 4.12
N THR A 71 -12.34 -16.29 3.38
CA THR A 71 -11.97 -16.58 2.00
C THR A 71 -12.68 -15.67 0.98
N GLU A 72 -13.00 -14.44 1.33
CA GLU A 72 -13.67 -13.48 0.47
C GLU A 72 -12.64 -12.74 -0.39
N ASP A 73 -12.58 -13.13 -1.66
CA ASP A 73 -11.59 -12.65 -2.60
C ASP A 73 -11.94 -11.30 -3.23
N PHE A 74 -13.21 -10.89 -3.16
CA PHE A 74 -13.71 -9.67 -3.79
C PHE A 74 -13.94 -8.56 -2.77
N GLU A 75 -13.51 -7.35 -3.15
CA GLU A 75 -13.68 -6.14 -2.37
C GLU A 75 -14.33 -5.06 -3.24
N LEU A 76 -15.49 -4.53 -2.82
CA LEU A 76 -16.18 -3.43 -3.47
C LEU A 76 -16.23 -2.23 -2.52
N GLY A 77 -15.82 -1.06 -2.99
CA GLY A 77 -15.77 0.14 -2.17
C GLY A 77 -16.07 1.42 -2.91
N ALA A 78 -16.23 2.47 -2.12
CA ALA A 78 -16.32 3.84 -2.58
C ALA A 78 -15.34 4.70 -1.78
N TYR A 79 -14.93 5.81 -2.36
CA TYR A 79 -14.00 6.73 -1.73
C TYR A 79 -14.33 8.18 -2.03
N VAL A 80 -13.84 9.06 -1.17
CA VAL A 80 -13.89 10.51 -1.32
C VAL A 80 -12.58 11.10 -0.84
N GLY A 81 -12.12 12.15 -1.53
CA GLY A 81 -10.83 12.74 -1.24
C GLY A 81 -10.61 14.07 -1.91
N VAL A 82 -9.36 14.40 -2.09
CA VAL A 82 -8.89 15.62 -2.74
C VAL A 82 -7.93 15.22 -3.86
N LEU A 83 -8.17 15.75 -5.05
CA LEU A 83 -7.31 15.64 -6.22
C LEU A 83 -6.69 17.01 -6.51
N SER A 84 -5.38 17.05 -6.59
CA SER A 84 -4.60 18.22 -7.02
C SER A 84 -4.16 18.02 -8.45
N ILE A 85 -4.82 18.71 -9.37
CA ILE A 85 -4.46 18.69 -10.79
C ILE A 85 -3.37 19.73 -11.01
N GLU A 86 -2.28 19.34 -11.68
CA GLU A 86 -1.15 20.25 -11.95
C GLU A 86 -1.60 21.48 -12.73
N ASP A 87 -1.18 22.66 -12.28
CA ASP A 87 -1.56 23.99 -12.78
C ASP A 87 -3.00 24.46 -12.46
N PHE A 88 -3.83 23.60 -11.81
CA PHE A 88 -5.20 23.92 -11.38
C PHE A 88 -5.35 23.82 -9.86
N GLU A 89 -6.41 24.41 -9.32
CA GLU A 89 -6.75 24.29 -7.90
C GLU A 89 -7.16 22.84 -7.56
N SER A 90 -6.84 22.44 -6.32
CA SER A 90 -7.25 21.14 -5.79
C SER A 90 -8.76 21.10 -5.56
N ASN A 91 -9.39 20.00 -5.92
CA ASN A 91 -10.82 19.79 -5.79
C ASN A 91 -11.17 18.44 -5.18
N VAL A 92 -12.43 18.30 -4.78
CA VAL A 92 -12.96 17.05 -4.26
C VAL A 92 -13.01 16.01 -5.37
N VAL A 93 -12.53 14.81 -5.07
CA VAL A 93 -12.67 13.62 -5.90
C VAL A 93 -13.54 12.59 -5.18
N TYR A 94 -14.35 11.87 -5.92
CA TYR A 94 -15.11 10.73 -5.42
C TYR A 94 -15.12 9.62 -6.48
N GLY A 95 -15.21 8.39 -6.01
CA GLY A 95 -15.17 7.26 -6.93
C GLY A 95 -15.54 5.94 -6.29
N ALA A 96 -15.40 4.90 -7.10
CA ALA A 96 -15.62 3.52 -6.72
C ALA A 96 -14.40 2.67 -7.04
N ARG A 97 -14.21 1.61 -6.26
CA ARG A 97 -13.16 0.61 -6.44
C ARG A 97 -13.73 -0.79 -6.40
N LEU A 98 -13.18 -1.67 -7.19
CA LEU A 98 -13.43 -3.09 -7.16
C LEU A 98 -12.06 -3.77 -7.13
N ALA A 99 -11.77 -4.56 -6.10
CA ALA A 99 -10.52 -5.29 -6.03
C ALA A 99 -10.80 -6.80 -5.96
N TYR A 100 -9.87 -7.57 -6.53
CA TYR A 100 -9.80 -9.01 -6.47
C TYR A 100 -8.47 -9.42 -5.84
N HIS A 101 -8.52 -10.10 -4.70
CA HIS A 101 -7.37 -10.57 -3.97
C HIS A 101 -6.88 -11.89 -4.55
N LEU A 102 -5.76 -11.85 -5.30
CA LEU A 102 -5.14 -13.01 -5.94
C LEU A 102 -4.45 -13.91 -4.91
N THR A 103 -3.86 -13.30 -3.92
CA THR A 103 -3.17 -13.92 -2.79
C THR A 103 -3.26 -12.99 -1.58
N GLU A 104 -2.77 -13.42 -0.42
CA GLU A 104 -2.67 -12.54 0.78
C GLU A 104 -1.82 -11.29 0.51
N ASP A 105 -0.83 -11.38 -0.40
CA ASP A 105 0.11 -10.32 -0.70
C ASP A 105 -0.29 -9.46 -1.90
N PHE A 106 -1.01 -10.02 -2.88
CA PHE A 106 -1.28 -9.35 -4.15
C PHE A 106 -2.78 -9.25 -4.45
N PHE A 107 -3.18 -8.08 -4.93
CA PHE A 107 -4.54 -7.82 -5.40
C PHE A 107 -4.54 -7.04 -6.72
N LEU A 108 -5.59 -7.22 -7.50
CA LEU A 108 -5.89 -6.47 -8.71
C LEU A 108 -7.05 -5.54 -8.43
N GLU A 109 -6.92 -4.26 -8.80
CA GLU A 109 -7.92 -3.25 -8.51
C GLU A 109 -8.33 -2.50 -9.77
N GLY A 110 -9.63 -2.42 -10.01
CA GLY A 110 -10.25 -1.50 -10.94
C GLY A 110 -10.81 -0.29 -10.20
N THR A 111 -10.47 0.91 -10.63
CA THR A 111 -10.98 2.17 -10.07
C THR A 111 -11.66 3.03 -11.11
N LEU A 112 -12.70 3.75 -10.67
CA LEU A 112 -13.39 4.81 -11.40
C LEU A 112 -13.46 6.01 -10.48
N GLY A 113 -13.04 7.18 -10.95
CA GLY A 113 -13.09 8.40 -10.16
C GLY A 113 -13.51 9.60 -10.98
N GLN A 114 -14.13 10.56 -10.31
CA GLN A 114 -14.57 11.80 -10.89
C GLN A 114 -14.21 12.98 -9.97
N SER A 115 -13.73 14.04 -10.61
CA SER A 115 -13.44 15.33 -9.97
C SER A 115 -13.75 16.45 -10.97
N ARG A 116 -13.53 17.68 -10.57
CA ARG A 116 -13.64 18.85 -11.43
C ARG A 116 -12.43 19.74 -11.25
N ALA A 117 -11.81 20.18 -12.34
CA ALA A 117 -10.70 21.11 -12.29
C ALA A 117 -11.15 22.49 -11.79
N GLY A 118 -10.43 23.05 -10.83
CA GLY A 118 -10.63 24.41 -10.35
C GLY A 118 -10.10 25.44 -11.35
N ARG A 119 -10.05 26.69 -10.92
CA ARG A 119 -9.45 27.77 -11.70
C ARG A 119 -7.92 27.69 -11.67
N THR A 120 -7.29 28.09 -12.75
CA THR A 120 -5.84 28.27 -12.78
C THR A 120 -5.44 29.57 -12.07
N SER A 121 -4.18 29.65 -11.62
CA SER A 121 -3.62 30.90 -11.10
C SER A 121 -3.68 32.03 -12.11
N TYR A 122 -3.58 31.71 -13.40
CA TYR A 122 -3.68 32.68 -14.50
C TYR A 122 -5.10 33.25 -14.64
N GLU A 123 -6.13 32.40 -14.60
CA GLU A 123 -7.54 32.81 -14.62
C GLU A 123 -7.90 33.71 -13.43
N ASN A 124 -7.37 33.38 -12.24
CA ASN A 124 -7.56 34.17 -11.02
C ASN A 124 -6.89 35.56 -11.10
N LEU A 125 -5.72 35.67 -11.74
CA LEU A 125 -4.99 36.91 -11.87
C LEU A 125 -5.50 37.78 -13.03
N SER A 126 -5.90 37.18 -14.15
CA SER A 126 -6.38 37.91 -15.33
C SER A 126 -7.81 38.44 -15.18
N GLY A 127 -8.63 37.75 -14.38
CA GLY A 127 -10.01 38.16 -14.04
C GLY A 127 -11.01 38.16 -15.19
N SER A 128 -10.60 37.79 -16.40
CA SER A 128 -11.46 37.89 -17.62
C SER A 128 -11.19 36.86 -18.72
N ALA A 129 -10.22 35.95 -18.52
CA ALA A 129 -9.92 34.90 -19.49
C ALA A 129 -10.13 33.53 -18.83
N ASP A 130 -11.14 32.81 -19.23
CA ASP A 130 -11.32 31.40 -18.86
C ASP A 130 -10.52 30.56 -19.87
N LEU A 131 -9.62 29.69 -19.39
CA LEU A 131 -8.78 28.80 -20.21
C LEU A 131 -9.56 27.56 -20.66
N LEU A 132 -10.53 27.12 -19.86
CA LEU A 132 -11.38 25.98 -20.14
C LEU A 132 -12.84 26.38 -19.97
N ASP A 133 -13.68 25.90 -20.88
CA ASP A 133 -15.13 25.99 -20.73
C ASP A 133 -15.59 25.11 -19.54
N ASP A 134 -16.79 25.40 -19.03
CA ASP A 134 -17.29 24.69 -17.84
C ASP A 134 -17.40 23.18 -18.04
N ASP A 135 -17.69 22.69 -19.24
CA ASP A 135 -17.81 21.29 -19.60
C ASP A 135 -16.44 20.60 -19.72
N ASP A 136 -15.39 21.35 -20.07
CA ASP A 136 -14.03 20.83 -20.23
C ASP A 136 -13.27 20.73 -18.88
N ARG A 137 -13.86 21.24 -17.79
CA ARG A 137 -13.30 21.15 -16.43
C ARG A 137 -13.56 19.82 -15.76
N ASP A 138 -14.41 18.98 -16.32
CA ASP A 138 -14.68 17.66 -15.76
C ASP A 138 -13.45 16.75 -15.92
N TYR A 139 -13.07 16.14 -14.80
CA TYR A 139 -11.96 15.20 -14.72
C TYR A 139 -12.50 13.84 -14.34
N THR A 140 -12.46 12.91 -15.26
CA THR A 140 -12.91 11.53 -15.04
C THR A 140 -11.80 10.57 -15.39
N TYR A 141 -11.56 9.58 -14.55
CA TYR A 141 -10.55 8.56 -14.82
C TYR A 141 -11.06 7.16 -14.51
N TYR A 142 -10.48 6.19 -15.20
CA TYR A 142 -10.57 4.79 -14.85
C TYR A 142 -9.19 4.16 -14.94
N ALA A 143 -8.91 3.22 -14.05
CA ALA A 143 -7.60 2.57 -13.99
C ALA A 143 -7.73 1.11 -13.58
N LEU A 144 -6.79 0.32 -14.07
CA LEU A 144 -6.53 -1.04 -13.63
C LEU A 144 -5.13 -1.07 -13.00
N SER A 145 -5.07 -1.49 -11.75
CA SER A 145 -3.86 -1.40 -10.96
C SER A 145 -3.59 -2.72 -10.24
N MET A 146 -2.32 -3.04 -10.04
CA MET A 146 -1.88 -4.14 -9.19
C MET A 146 -1.40 -3.56 -7.86
N GLY A 147 -1.88 -4.12 -6.76
CA GLY A 147 -1.46 -3.78 -5.41
C GLY A 147 -0.67 -4.91 -4.76
N TRP A 148 0.26 -4.51 -3.91
CA TRP A 148 1.09 -5.40 -3.10
C TRP A 148 1.02 -4.99 -1.63
N ASN A 149 0.57 -5.90 -0.76
CA ASN A 149 0.57 -5.72 0.69
C ASN A 149 2.02 -5.85 1.22
N ALA A 150 2.73 -4.73 1.24
CA ALA A 150 4.15 -4.70 1.57
C ALA A 150 4.43 -4.92 3.06
N LEU A 151 3.55 -4.41 3.93
CA LEU A 151 3.70 -4.51 5.38
C LEU A 151 2.34 -4.89 6.01
N PRO A 152 2.04 -6.19 6.13
CA PRO A 152 0.91 -6.65 6.93
C PRO A 152 1.17 -6.40 8.42
N GLY A 153 0.13 -6.03 9.16
CA GLY A 153 0.25 -5.70 10.57
C GLY A 153 -1.07 -5.77 11.32
N GLU A 154 -1.01 -5.45 12.60
CA GLU A 154 -2.18 -5.38 13.47
C GLU A 154 -2.18 -4.03 14.22
N ILE A 155 -3.34 -3.39 14.29
CA ILE A 155 -3.54 -2.20 15.12
C ILE A 155 -4.25 -2.59 16.40
N PHE A 156 -3.68 -2.21 17.53
CA PHE A 156 -4.27 -2.42 18.84
C PHE A 156 -5.04 -1.17 19.28
N VAL A 157 -6.35 -1.30 19.43
CA VAL A 157 -7.21 -0.20 19.89
C VAL A 157 -7.75 -0.53 21.28
N GLY A 158 -7.32 0.25 22.27
CA GLY A 158 -7.66 0.03 23.66
C GLY A 158 -6.99 -1.21 24.23
N LYS A 159 -7.64 -1.84 25.22
CA LYS A 159 -7.02 -2.95 25.97
C LYS A 159 -7.27 -4.34 25.36
N ASN A 160 -8.31 -4.51 24.51
CA ASN A 160 -8.82 -5.84 24.15
C ASN A 160 -9.18 -6.01 22.66
N ARG A 161 -8.88 -5.04 21.80
CA ARG A 161 -9.21 -5.14 20.39
C ARG A 161 -7.96 -5.02 19.54
N ALA A 162 -7.78 -5.98 18.64
CA ALA A 162 -6.80 -5.94 17.56
C ALA A 162 -7.55 -5.96 16.23
N TYR A 163 -7.13 -5.13 15.29
CA TYR A 163 -7.66 -5.07 13.93
C TYR A 163 -6.53 -5.37 12.96
N ASN A 164 -6.83 -6.17 11.96
CA ASN A 164 -5.89 -6.39 10.87
C ASN A 164 -5.66 -5.10 10.11
N SER A 165 -4.44 -4.86 9.71
CA SER A 165 -4.06 -3.72 8.89
C SER A 165 -2.98 -4.11 7.90
N ALA A 166 -2.87 -3.36 6.81
CA ALA A 166 -1.82 -3.54 5.83
C ALA A 166 -1.42 -2.19 5.22
N PHE A 167 -0.14 -1.95 5.12
CA PHE A 167 0.40 -0.94 4.23
C PHE A 167 0.66 -1.59 2.87
N TYR A 168 0.18 -0.98 1.79
CA TYR A 168 0.34 -1.52 0.45
C TYR A 168 0.84 -0.48 -0.54
N LEU A 169 1.50 -0.97 -1.57
CA LEU A 169 1.91 -0.22 -2.74
C LEU A 169 1.01 -0.60 -3.90
N ILE A 170 0.71 0.36 -4.76
CA ILE A 170 -0.13 0.15 -5.93
C ILE A 170 0.47 0.84 -7.15
N ALA A 171 0.37 0.17 -8.30
CA ALA A 171 0.77 0.73 -9.58
C ALA A 171 -0.12 0.19 -10.69
N GLY A 172 -0.41 1.01 -11.68
CA GLY A 172 -1.32 0.61 -12.75
C GLY A 172 -1.32 1.55 -13.93
N ILE A 173 -2.24 1.25 -14.84
CA ILE A 173 -2.47 2.00 -16.06
C ILE A 173 -3.96 2.27 -16.22
N GLY A 174 -4.29 3.32 -16.93
CA GLY A 174 -5.67 3.69 -17.15
C GLY A 174 -5.83 4.75 -18.22
N SER A 175 -6.95 5.42 -18.18
CA SER A 175 -7.24 6.57 -19.01
C SER A 175 -7.89 7.66 -18.18
N THR A 176 -7.53 8.89 -18.48
CA THR A 176 -8.09 10.10 -17.88
C THR A 176 -8.67 10.96 -18.98
N THR A 177 -9.95 11.30 -18.85
CA THR A 177 -10.64 12.27 -19.68
C THR A 177 -10.56 13.63 -19.01
N PHE A 178 -9.87 14.56 -19.62
CA PHE A 178 -9.71 15.93 -19.14
C PHE A 178 -9.51 16.90 -20.30
N ALA A 179 -10.12 18.10 -20.21
CA ALA A 179 -10.10 19.13 -21.24
C ALA A 179 -10.56 18.62 -22.62
N GLY A 180 -11.60 17.78 -22.63
CA GLY A 180 -12.21 17.23 -23.84
C GLY A 180 -11.45 16.07 -24.52
N ASP A 181 -10.29 15.65 -23.97
CA ASP A 181 -9.46 14.59 -24.53
C ASP A 181 -9.26 13.42 -23.57
N ASP A 182 -9.21 12.21 -24.15
CA ASP A 182 -8.83 10.99 -23.43
C ASP A 182 -7.32 10.80 -23.48
N ARG A 183 -6.70 10.63 -22.29
CA ARG A 183 -5.25 10.53 -22.16
C ARG A 183 -4.86 9.23 -21.48
N PHE A 184 -3.90 8.53 -22.06
CA PHE A 184 -3.31 7.37 -21.40
C PHE A 184 -2.62 7.80 -20.10
N THR A 185 -2.98 7.16 -18.99
CA THR A 185 -2.53 7.51 -17.65
C THR A 185 -1.80 6.34 -17.01
N VAL A 186 -0.65 6.61 -16.44
CA VAL A 186 0.03 5.70 -15.52
C VAL A 186 -0.24 6.17 -14.11
N ASN A 187 -0.63 5.28 -13.22
CA ASN A 187 -0.83 5.62 -11.83
C ASN A 187 0.11 4.82 -10.91
N GLY A 188 0.45 5.41 -9.79
CA GLY A 188 1.24 4.77 -8.76
C GLY A 188 0.99 5.43 -7.41
N GLY A 189 1.13 4.66 -6.34
CA GLY A 189 0.87 5.19 -5.02
C GLY A 189 1.05 4.18 -3.91
N PHE A 190 0.56 4.57 -2.76
CA PHE A 190 0.53 3.73 -1.57
C PHE A 190 -0.75 3.95 -0.79
N GLY A 191 -1.11 2.97 0.01
CA GLY A 191 -2.26 3.05 0.88
C GLY A 191 -2.09 2.31 2.18
N TYR A 192 -2.98 2.61 3.09
CA TYR A 192 -3.07 1.94 4.37
C TYR A 192 -4.50 1.46 4.60
N ARG A 193 -4.66 0.16 4.78
CA ARG A 193 -5.94 -0.50 4.99
C ARG A 193 -6.06 -0.97 6.42
N VAL A 194 -7.23 -0.77 7.03
CA VAL A 194 -7.59 -1.29 8.35
C VAL A 194 -8.90 -2.04 8.22
N LEU A 195 -8.98 -3.23 8.81
CA LEU A 195 -10.19 -4.05 8.85
C LEU A 195 -10.83 -4.00 10.25
N PRO A 196 -11.79 -3.10 10.50
CA PRO A 196 -12.51 -3.04 11.78
C PRO A 196 -13.39 -4.27 12.01
N ALA A 197 -13.80 -4.94 10.96
CA ALA A 197 -14.50 -6.23 10.94
C ALA A 197 -14.02 -7.03 9.73
N ASP A 198 -14.27 -8.34 9.71
CA ASP A 198 -13.78 -9.24 8.66
C ASP A 198 -14.31 -8.85 7.26
N TRP A 199 -15.50 -8.29 7.19
CA TRP A 199 -16.19 -7.92 5.95
C TRP A 199 -16.14 -6.44 5.60
N ILE A 200 -15.47 -5.58 6.39
CA ILE A 200 -15.34 -4.13 6.17
C ILE A 200 -13.89 -3.69 6.23
N ALA A 201 -13.46 -2.87 5.30
CA ALA A 201 -12.18 -2.19 5.36
C ALA A 201 -12.32 -0.67 5.20
N VAL A 202 -11.46 0.05 5.89
CA VAL A 202 -11.23 1.49 5.74
C VAL A 202 -9.87 1.69 5.12
N HIS A 203 -9.80 2.50 4.07
CA HIS A 203 -8.59 2.77 3.32
C HIS A 203 -8.21 4.24 3.42
N PHE A 204 -6.93 4.50 3.49
CA PHE A 204 -6.34 5.81 3.23
C PHE A 204 -5.31 5.63 2.13
N ASP A 205 -5.53 6.25 0.98
CA ASP A 205 -4.70 6.13 -0.20
C ASP A 205 -4.11 7.48 -0.61
N VAL A 206 -2.89 7.43 -1.12
CA VAL A 206 -2.24 8.53 -1.83
C VAL A 206 -1.76 8.00 -3.17
N ARG A 207 -2.23 8.60 -4.27
CA ARG A 207 -1.95 8.16 -5.64
C ARG A 207 -1.50 9.35 -6.48
N ASP A 208 -0.65 9.08 -7.46
CA ASP A 208 -0.24 10.02 -8.48
C ASP A 208 -0.70 9.50 -9.84
N HIS A 209 -1.40 10.35 -10.60
CA HIS A 209 -1.87 10.08 -11.95
C HIS A 209 -1.00 10.87 -12.93
N ILE A 210 -0.23 10.16 -13.73
CA ILE A 210 0.78 10.73 -14.62
C ILE A 210 0.33 10.54 -16.06
N TYR A 211 0.19 11.63 -16.81
CA TYR A 211 -0.14 11.62 -18.24
C TYR A 211 0.45 12.81 -18.98
N ASP A 212 0.39 12.80 -20.32
CA ASP A 212 0.84 13.89 -21.16
C ASP A 212 -0.32 14.86 -21.45
N ILE A 213 -0.06 16.16 -21.34
CA ILE A 213 -1.00 17.23 -21.67
C ILE A 213 -0.37 18.22 -22.66
N ASP A 214 -1.19 18.80 -23.55
CA ASP A 214 -0.75 19.74 -24.58
C ASP A 214 -1.65 20.99 -24.72
N ILE A 215 -2.36 21.37 -23.66
CA ILE A 215 -3.31 22.52 -23.66
C ILE A 215 -2.63 23.84 -24.06
N LEU A 216 -1.34 24.01 -23.80
CA LEU A 216 -0.59 25.23 -24.11
C LEU A 216 0.26 25.14 -25.38
N GLY A 217 0.02 24.12 -26.23
CA GLY A 217 0.76 23.90 -27.49
C GLY A 217 2.12 23.23 -27.35
N GLU A 218 2.53 22.88 -26.14
CA GLU A 218 3.71 22.05 -25.85
C GLU A 218 3.31 20.83 -25.05
N LYS A 219 3.80 19.66 -25.44
CA LYS A 219 3.58 18.43 -24.68
C LYS A 219 4.31 18.49 -23.35
N LYS A 220 3.57 18.37 -22.26
CA LYS A 220 4.08 18.37 -20.90
C LYS A 220 3.58 17.11 -20.17
N ILE A 221 4.47 16.44 -19.45
CA ILE A 221 4.07 15.40 -18.48
C ILE A 221 3.60 16.09 -17.21
N VAL A 222 2.40 15.77 -16.77
CA VAL A 222 1.79 16.30 -15.55
C VAL A 222 1.61 15.21 -14.51
N ASN A 223 1.71 15.61 -13.24
CA ASN A 223 1.48 14.75 -12.08
C ASN A 223 0.25 15.29 -11.33
N ASN A 224 -0.71 14.42 -11.08
CA ASN A 224 -1.95 14.80 -10.42
C ASN A 224 -2.08 13.96 -9.15
N LEU A 225 -1.79 14.61 -8.02
CA LEU A 225 -1.76 13.94 -6.74
C LEU A 225 -3.16 13.85 -6.14
N GLU A 226 -3.58 12.63 -5.81
CA GLU A 226 -4.83 12.32 -5.16
C GLU A 226 -4.59 11.76 -3.76
N ALA A 227 -5.34 12.25 -2.78
CA ALA A 227 -5.39 11.66 -1.44
C ALA A 227 -6.85 11.42 -1.06
N HIS A 228 -7.21 10.17 -0.72
CA HIS A 228 -8.59 9.83 -0.44
C HIS A 228 -8.77 8.84 0.71
N LEU A 229 -9.97 8.87 1.28
CA LEU A 229 -10.47 7.91 2.25
C LEU A 229 -11.53 7.05 1.58
N GLY A 230 -11.38 5.74 1.70
CA GLY A 230 -12.30 4.74 1.16
C GLY A 230 -12.93 3.88 2.24
N LEU A 231 -14.11 3.38 1.93
CA LEU A 231 -14.80 2.34 2.68
C LEU A 231 -15.16 1.23 1.71
N SER A 232 -14.85 -0.01 2.08
CA SER A 232 -15.12 -1.17 1.24
C SER A 232 -15.69 -2.33 2.04
N ILE A 233 -16.35 -3.22 1.31
CA ILE A 233 -16.90 -4.47 1.83
C ILE A 233 -16.27 -5.65 1.06
N PHE A 234 -15.99 -6.70 1.80
CA PHE A 234 -15.52 -7.98 1.27
C PHE A 234 -16.69 -8.95 1.07
N PHE A 235 -16.66 -9.76 0.02
CA PHE A 235 -17.68 -10.78 -0.28
C PHE A 235 -17.17 -11.90 -1.19
#